data_4cfb02e31e40deeadc183a148dabe435
#
_entry.id   4cfb02e31e40deeadc183a148dabe435
#
_cell.length_a   1.000
_cell.length_b   1.000
_cell.length_c   1.000
_cell.angle_alpha   90.00
_cell.angle_beta   90.00
_cell.angle_gamma   90.00
#
_symmetry.space_group_name_H-M   'P 1'
#
loop_
_entity.id
_entity.type
_entity.pdbx_description
1 polymer ?
#
loop_
_entity_poly.entity_id
_entity_poly.type
_entity_poly.pdbx_seq_one_letter_code
_entity_poly.pdbx_strand_id
1 'polypeptide(L)'
;YHCVMKQKLFTNGNFRGFIALVCMLLSASVAFAQKIVHVEEAGTLKDKLTEEEMLSLTELTLTGNLNGTDILFIRAMGGSTIAGGKTDGKLQILDLSGANIVAGGDAYYYVNEDLEYGTKDNTLSVNMFCKCDQLRKITIPNSVTSIEKNAFLLCDNLKEIIAKPENKNFKTAEGVLFDKDMTTLMKCPDGKTGTYTIPEGTVKLLGEAFSNTEKLEKLVIPASLNDIGSSNSVPFYICNAMKAFEVHKNNKTFASVDGVLFDKNIETLL
;
A
#
# COMPACT_ATOMS: atom_id res chain seq x y z
N TYR A 1 24.14 -19.85 -10.27
CA TYR A 1 23.82 -21.18 -9.69
C TYR A 1 22.37 -21.16 -9.25
N HIS A 2 21.57 -21.99 -9.91
CA HIS A 2 20.14 -22.11 -9.77
C HIS A 2 19.73 -22.57 -8.37
N CYS A 3 18.94 -21.77 -7.65
CA CYS A 3 18.13 -22.25 -6.54
C CYS A 3 16.70 -22.49 -7.07
N VAL A 4 16.45 -23.66 -7.61
CA VAL A 4 15.12 -24.13 -7.94
C VAL A 4 14.52 -24.72 -6.69
N MET A 5 13.63 -23.98 -6.01
CA MET A 5 12.76 -24.60 -5.00
C MET A 5 11.73 -25.47 -5.71
N LYS A 6 11.94 -26.78 -5.64
CA LYS A 6 11.00 -27.79 -6.13
C LYS A 6 9.74 -27.79 -5.27
N GLN A 7 8.62 -27.42 -5.88
CA GLN A 7 7.30 -27.81 -5.38
C GLN A 7 7.21 -29.33 -5.37
N LYS A 8 7.12 -29.95 -4.21
CA LYS A 8 6.70 -31.34 -4.06
C LYS A 8 5.19 -31.36 -3.84
N LEU A 9 4.49 -31.74 -4.88
CA LEU A 9 3.12 -32.24 -4.84
C LEU A 9 3.06 -33.50 -3.98
N PHE A 10 2.22 -33.48 -2.96
CA PHE A 10 1.80 -34.70 -2.28
C PHE A 10 0.71 -35.38 -3.11
N THR A 11 1.08 -36.45 -3.81
CA THR A 11 0.12 -37.43 -4.30
C THR A 11 0.38 -38.75 -3.62
N ASN A 12 -0.72 -39.33 -3.17
CA ASN A 12 -0.99 -40.76 -2.89
C ASN A 12 -0.81 -41.27 -1.48
N GLY A 13 -1.93 -41.80 -1.01
CA GLY A 13 -1.94 -43.04 -0.26
C GLY A 13 -3.06 -43.14 0.78
N ASN A 14 -4.19 -43.66 0.36
CA ASN A 14 -5.14 -44.45 1.13
C ASN A 14 -5.10 -44.39 2.67
N PHE A 15 -6.05 -43.67 3.26
CA PHE A 15 -6.56 -44.03 4.58
C PHE A 15 -8.10 -43.87 4.55
N ARG A 16 -8.77 -44.96 4.14
CA ARG A 16 -10.17 -45.17 4.42
C ARG A 16 -10.28 -45.82 5.80
N GLY A 17 -10.89 -45.12 6.73
CA GLY A 17 -11.29 -45.70 8.00
C GLY A 17 -10.94 -44.81 9.19
N PHE A 18 -11.91 -44.13 9.72
CA PHE A 18 -12.05 -43.39 10.95
C PHE A 18 -12.37 -41.90 10.75
N ILE A 19 -13.40 -41.61 9.97
CA ILE A 19 -14.06 -40.30 10.04
C ILE A 19 -15.56 -40.57 10.25
N ALA A 20 -15.88 -40.87 11.47
CA ALA A 20 -17.22 -40.65 11.98
C ALA A 20 -17.06 -40.25 13.44
N LEU A 21 -17.46 -39.05 13.75
CA LEU A 21 -17.67 -38.49 15.09
C LEU A 21 -16.60 -37.54 15.63
N VAL A 22 -16.28 -36.46 14.91
CA VAL A 22 -16.00 -35.15 15.53
C VAL A 22 -16.43 -34.03 14.56
N CYS A 23 -17.62 -34.11 14.00
CA CYS A 23 -18.31 -32.94 13.47
C CYS A 23 -19.14 -32.33 14.60
N MET A 24 -18.48 -31.80 15.63
CA MET A 24 -19.13 -30.95 16.62
C MET A 24 -18.37 -29.62 16.68
N LEU A 25 -19.05 -28.61 16.12
CA LEU A 25 -18.96 -27.21 16.55
C LEU A 25 -17.58 -26.58 16.57
N LEU A 26 -16.93 -26.53 15.43
CA LEU A 26 -16.14 -25.37 15.09
C LEU A 26 -17.04 -24.44 14.28
N SER A 27 -17.87 -23.66 14.98
CA SER A 27 -18.17 -22.33 14.55
C SER A 27 -16.80 -21.65 14.46
N ALA A 28 -16.19 -21.68 13.29
CA ALA A 28 -15.04 -20.88 13.00
C ALA A 28 -15.52 -19.43 13.11
N SER A 29 -15.47 -18.88 14.32
CA SER A 29 -15.20 -17.48 14.45
C SER A 29 -13.98 -17.27 13.56
N VAL A 30 -14.10 -16.46 12.53
CA VAL A 30 -12.94 -15.92 11.81
C VAL A 30 -12.27 -15.03 12.84
N ALA A 31 -11.52 -15.64 13.75
CA ALA A 31 -10.64 -14.94 14.63
C ALA A 31 -9.61 -14.34 13.68
N PHE A 32 -9.64 -13.02 13.51
CA PHE A 32 -8.58 -12.29 12.83
C PHE A 32 -7.29 -12.69 13.53
N ALA A 33 -6.45 -13.46 12.87
CA ALA A 33 -5.17 -13.88 13.42
C ALA A 33 -4.29 -12.64 13.46
N GLN A 34 -4.19 -12.02 14.64
CA GLN A 34 -3.37 -10.83 14.90
C GLN A 34 -2.11 -11.24 15.64
N LYS A 35 -0.97 -10.66 15.26
CA LYS A 35 0.29 -10.84 15.98
C LYS A 35 1.05 -9.52 16.08
N ILE A 36 1.73 -9.36 17.22
CA ILE A 36 2.70 -8.27 17.45
C ILE A 36 4.07 -8.90 17.54
N VAL A 37 5.02 -8.44 16.72
CA VAL A 37 6.38 -8.97 16.65
C VAL A 37 7.39 -7.84 16.80
N HIS A 38 8.37 -8.04 17.68
CA HIS A 38 9.54 -7.18 17.78
C HIS A 38 10.71 -7.80 17.03
N VAL A 39 11.29 -7.04 16.08
CA VAL A 39 12.45 -7.44 15.28
C VAL A 39 13.64 -6.63 15.76
N GLU A 40 14.42 -7.21 16.68
CA GLU A 40 15.60 -6.57 17.25
C GLU A 40 16.73 -6.47 16.22
N GLU A 41 17.01 -7.59 15.54
CA GLU A 41 17.99 -7.70 14.47
C GLU A 41 17.28 -7.73 13.11
N ALA A 42 17.58 -6.76 12.25
CA ALA A 42 16.98 -6.68 10.92
C ALA A 42 17.32 -7.91 10.05
N GLY A 43 16.31 -8.42 9.34
CA GLY A 43 16.41 -9.62 8.52
C GLY A 43 15.96 -10.91 9.22
N THR A 44 15.49 -10.83 10.48
CA THR A 44 15.14 -12.02 11.28
C THR A 44 13.63 -12.21 11.48
N LEU A 45 12.78 -11.43 10.81
CA LEU A 45 11.32 -11.55 10.95
C LEU A 45 10.82 -12.97 10.65
N LYS A 46 11.36 -13.61 9.63
CA LYS A 46 11.00 -14.99 9.24
C LYS A 46 11.21 -16.02 10.38
N ASP A 47 12.17 -15.79 11.25
CA ASP A 47 12.50 -16.71 12.35
C ASP A 47 11.54 -16.52 13.55
N LYS A 48 10.70 -15.49 13.52
CA LYS A 48 9.73 -15.15 14.58
C LYS A 48 8.29 -15.55 14.23
N LEU A 49 8.08 -16.09 13.03
CA LEU A 49 6.78 -16.52 12.52
C LEU A 49 6.86 -17.98 12.05
N THR A 50 5.83 -18.75 12.35
CA THR A 50 5.69 -20.10 11.80
C THR A 50 5.22 -20.03 10.34
N GLU A 51 5.40 -21.11 9.56
CA GLU A 51 4.88 -21.19 8.18
C GLU A 51 3.34 -21.01 8.13
N GLU A 52 2.62 -21.55 9.12
CA GLU A 52 1.18 -21.38 9.24
C GLU A 52 0.80 -19.92 9.49
N GLU A 53 1.49 -19.21 10.40
CA GLU A 53 1.26 -17.80 10.69
C GLU A 53 1.52 -16.93 9.46
N MET A 54 2.55 -17.23 8.67
CA MET A 54 2.86 -16.50 7.44
C MET A 54 1.74 -16.55 6.40
N LEU A 55 0.99 -17.64 6.37
CA LEU A 55 -0.09 -17.85 5.42
C LEU A 55 -1.47 -17.50 5.98
N SER A 56 -1.61 -17.37 7.30
CA SER A 56 -2.92 -17.19 7.95
C SER A 56 -3.11 -15.84 8.63
N LEU A 57 -2.03 -15.14 9.04
CA LEU A 57 -2.15 -13.84 9.68
C LEU A 57 -2.84 -12.83 8.77
N THR A 58 -3.85 -12.17 9.33
CA THR A 58 -4.56 -11.06 8.66
C THR A 58 -4.15 -9.71 9.19
N GLU A 59 -3.59 -9.65 10.41
CA GLU A 59 -3.12 -8.42 11.04
C GLU A 59 -1.73 -8.65 11.65
N LEU A 60 -0.79 -7.75 11.36
CA LEU A 60 0.57 -7.79 11.86
C LEU A 60 1.04 -6.41 12.31
N THR A 61 1.49 -6.32 13.56
CA THR A 61 2.17 -5.13 14.08
C THR A 61 3.64 -5.45 14.28
N LEU A 62 4.51 -4.64 13.67
CA LEU A 62 5.95 -4.79 13.75
C LEU A 62 6.59 -3.61 14.46
N THR A 63 7.57 -3.91 15.28
CA THR A 63 8.43 -2.94 15.95
C THR A 63 9.89 -3.35 15.79
N GLY A 64 10.84 -2.44 16.01
CA GLY A 64 12.27 -2.71 15.85
C GLY A 64 12.77 -2.45 14.44
N ASN A 65 13.84 -3.08 14.01
CA ASN A 65 14.53 -2.79 12.75
C ASN A 65 14.13 -3.76 11.64
N LEU A 66 13.81 -3.23 10.46
CA LEU A 66 13.41 -4.01 9.29
C LEU A 66 14.29 -3.65 8.08
N ASN A 67 14.87 -4.64 7.43
CA ASN A 67 15.63 -4.46 6.20
C ASN A 67 14.95 -5.15 5.00
N GLY A 68 15.64 -5.23 3.86
CA GLY A 68 15.13 -5.80 2.62
C GLY A 68 14.64 -7.23 2.76
N THR A 69 15.33 -8.07 3.54
CA THR A 69 14.91 -9.46 3.81
C THR A 69 13.56 -9.53 4.52
N ASP A 70 13.34 -8.65 5.53
CA ASP A 70 12.06 -8.58 6.23
C ASP A 70 10.94 -8.05 5.33
N ILE A 71 11.25 -7.02 4.52
CA ILE A 71 10.28 -6.45 3.57
C ILE A 71 9.87 -7.49 2.52
N LEU A 72 10.81 -8.28 1.98
CA LEU A 72 10.49 -9.38 1.07
C LEU A 72 9.49 -10.35 1.68
N PHE A 73 9.66 -10.65 2.97
CA PHE A 73 8.80 -11.54 3.72
C PHE A 73 7.39 -10.95 3.94
N ILE A 74 7.33 -9.69 4.37
CA ILE A 74 6.08 -8.93 4.52
C ILE A 74 5.31 -8.86 3.20
N ARG A 75 5.99 -8.65 2.09
CA ARG A 75 5.38 -8.65 0.75
C ARG A 75 4.72 -9.99 0.43
N ALA A 76 5.41 -11.10 0.72
CA ALA A 76 4.84 -12.44 0.52
C ALA A 76 3.56 -12.65 1.35
N MET A 77 3.55 -12.19 2.61
CA MET A 77 2.35 -12.19 3.45
C MET A 77 1.24 -11.28 2.89
N GLY A 78 1.61 -10.16 2.29
CA GLY A 78 0.71 -9.17 1.66
C GLY A 78 0.23 -9.54 0.26
N GLY A 79 0.56 -10.72 -0.26
CA GLY A 79 0.05 -11.22 -1.54
C GLY A 79 1.01 -11.05 -2.73
N SER A 80 2.28 -10.63 -2.54
CA SER A 80 3.21 -10.32 -3.64
C SER A 80 4.56 -11.02 -3.51
N THR A 81 5.02 -11.66 -4.57
CA THR A 81 6.40 -12.18 -4.68
C THR A 81 7.41 -11.05 -4.94
N ILE A 82 8.71 -11.38 -4.92
CA ILE A 82 9.79 -10.46 -5.29
C ILE A 82 9.64 -9.92 -6.72
N ALA A 83 9.11 -10.70 -7.65
CA ALA A 83 8.85 -10.29 -9.03
C ALA A 83 7.42 -9.72 -9.25
N GLY A 84 6.67 -9.47 -8.18
CA GLY A 84 5.31 -8.97 -8.25
C GLY A 84 4.26 -9.99 -8.69
N GLY A 85 4.56 -11.30 -8.62
CA GLY A 85 3.57 -12.37 -8.76
C GLY A 85 2.74 -12.55 -7.49
N LYS A 86 1.67 -13.35 -7.56
CA LYS A 86 0.77 -13.59 -6.41
C LYS A 86 1.32 -14.63 -5.45
N THR A 87 0.97 -14.49 -4.17
CA THR A 87 1.22 -15.46 -3.09
C THR A 87 -0.10 -15.79 -2.38
N ASP A 88 -0.07 -16.81 -1.52
CA ASP A 88 -1.24 -17.23 -0.71
C ASP A 88 -1.34 -16.47 0.64
N GLY A 89 -0.48 -15.48 0.87
CA GLY A 89 -0.51 -14.64 2.06
C GLY A 89 -1.86 -13.91 2.21
N LYS A 90 -2.28 -13.65 3.45
CA LYS A 90 -3.60 -13.08 3.77
C LYS A 90 -3.52 -11.79 4.59
N LEU A 91 -2.36 -11.18 4.69
CA LEU A 91 -2.13 -9.99 5.51
C LEU A 91 -2.89 -8.78 4.96
N GLN A 92 -3.85 -8.30 5.72
CA GLN A 92 -4.72 -7.19 5.34
C GLN A 92 -4.37 -5.90 6.08
N ILE A 93 -3.94 -6.00 7.32
CA ILE A 93 -3.61 -4.84 8.16
C ILE A 93 -2.17 -4.97 8.61
N LEU A 94 -1.35 -3.99 8.24
CA LEU A 94 0.05 -3.91 8.61
C LEU A 94 0.32 -2.62 9.39
N ASP A 95 0.73 -2.73 10.65
CA ASP A 95 1.17 -1.58 11.46
C ASP A 95 2.69 -1.60 11.62
N LEU A 96 3.35 -0.64 11.01
CA LEU A 96 4.80 -0.43 11.09
C LEU A 96 5.16 0.80 11.94
N SER A 97 4.21 1.41 12.66
CA SER A 97 4.45 2.68 13.36
C SER A 97 5.61 2.64 14.35
N GLY A 98 5.86 1.48 14.98
CA GLY A 98 6.97 1.25 15.90
C GLY A 98 8.22 0.65 15.26
N ALA A 99 8.24 0.48 13.93
CA ALA A 99 9.38 -0.06 13.21
C ALA A 99 10.29 1.04 12.65
N ASN A 100 11.55 0.68 12.38
CA ASN A 100 12.50 1.49 11.65
C ASN A 100 12.90 0.75 10.38
N ILE A 101 12.85 1.39 9.24
CA ILE A 101 13.43 0.84 8.01
C ILE A 101 14.93 1.15 8.03
N VAL A 102 15.75 0.11 7.87
CA VAL A 102 17.20 0.23 7.79
C VAL A 102 17.71 -0.33 6.47
N ALA A 103 18.78 0.23 5.95
CA ALA A 103 19.42 -0.24 4.72
C ALA A 103 19.99 -1.67 4.89
N GLY A 104 20.05 -2.42 3.80
CA GLY A 104 20.65 -3.76 3.75
C GLY A 104 19.64 -4.89 3.63
N GLY A 105 20.10 -6.13 3.86
CA GLY A 105 19.35 -7.35 3.57
C GLY A 105 19.23 -7.64 2.08
N ASP A 106 18.38 -8.61 1.73
CA ASP A 106 18.12 -8.99 0.34
C ASP A 106 17.30 -7.93 -0.39
N ALA A 107 17.36 -7.93 -1.72
CA ALA A 107 16.43 -7.19 -2.53
C ALA A 107 14.99 -7.67 -2.28
N TYR A 108 14.05 -6.75 -2.18
CA TYR A 108 12.64 -7.08 -1.95
C TYR A 108 11.80 -7.04 -3.24
N TYR A 109 12.31 -6.45 -4.31
CA TYR A 109 11.59 -6.35 -5.58
C TYR A 109 12.54 -6.32 -6.79
N TYR A 110 12.19 -7.07 -7.83
CA TYR A 110 12.85 -7.06 -9.13
C TYR A 110 11.93 -6.52 -10.22
N VAL A 111 12.46 -5.66 -11.09
CA VAL A 111 11.77 -5.28 -12.35
C VAL A 111 12.20 -6.23 -13.47
N ASN A 112 13.50 -6.54 -13.52
CA ASN A 112 14.14 -7.50 -14.43
C ASN A 112 15.45 -7.99 -13.78
N GLU A 113 16.24 -8.79 -14.49
CA GLU A 113 17.48 -9.39 -13.97
C GLU A 113 18.54 -8.34 -13.57
N ASP A 114 18.48 -7.13 -14.16
CA ASP A 114 19.48 -6.07 -13.95
C ASP A 114 19.01 -4.99 -12.96
N LEU A 115 17.73 -4.97 -12.57
CA LEU A 115 17.15 -3.91 -11.76
C LEU A 115 16.41 -4.46 -10.54
N GLU A 116 17.09 -4.37 -9.40
CA GLU A 116 16.58 -4.75 -8.10
C GLU A 116 16.46 -3.57 -7.14
N TYR A 117 15.58 -3.68 -6.17
CA TYR A 117 15.36 -2.65 -5.15
C TYR A 117 15.57 -3.21 -3.75
N GLY A 118 16.42 -2.53 -2.98
CA GLY A 118 16.70 -2.76 -1.57
C GLY A 118 16.19 -1.62 -0.69
N THR A 119 16.26 -1.81 0.62
CA THR A 119 15.87 -0.79 1.60
C THR A 119 16.91 0.30 1.76
N LYS A 120 16.45 1.49 2.16
CA LYS A 120 17.25 2.65 2.58
C LYS A 120 16.77 3.09 3.95
N ASP A 121 17.66 3.68 4.73
CA ASP A 121 17.32 4.14 6.08
C ASP A 121 16.15 5.12 6.06
N ASN A 122 15.20 4.89 6.96
CA ASN A 122 14.02 5.72 7.18
C ASN A 122 13.24 6.08 5.89
N THR A 123 13.26 5.20 4.89
CA THR A 123 12.65 5.44 3.57
C THR A 123 11.71 4.30 3.21
N LEU A 124 10.48 4.62 2.80
CA LEU A 124 9.68 3.71 2.02
C LEU A 124 10.18 3.77 0.58
N SER A 125 11.06 2.84 0.24
CA SER A 125 11.81 2.86 -1.02
C SER A 125 10.92 2.49 -2.22
N VAL A 126 11.47 2.65 -3.44
CA VAL A 126 10.76 2.38 -4.71
C VAL A 126 10.14 0.98 -4.71
N ASN A 127 8.86 0.89 -5.07
CA ASN A 127 8.10 -0.37 -5.18
C ASN A 127 8.00 -1.20 -3.87
N MET A 128 8.27 -0.64 -2.69
CA MET A 128 8.41 -1.40 -1.44
C MET A 128 7.21 -2.30 -1.16
N PHE A 129 5.98 -1.82 -1.36
CA PHE A 129 4.75 -2.60 -1.21
C PHE A 129 3.99 -2.77 -2.53
N CYS A 130 4.65 -2.56 -3.67
CA CYS A 130 4.03 -2.70 -4.99
C CYS A 130 3.38 -4.08 -5.14
N LYS A 131 2.12 -4.11 -5.63
CA LYS A 131 1.32 -5.34 -5.84
C LYS A 131 1.02 -6.15 -4.57
N CYS A 132 1.05 -5.54 -3.40
CA CYS A 132 0.59 -6.19 -2.16
C CYS A 132 -0.94 -6.18 -2.10
N ASP A 133 -1.59 -7.00 -2.94
CA ASP A 133 -3.03 -6.97 -3.20
C ASP A 133 -3.90 -7.38 -2.02
N GLN A 134 -3.33 -8.04 -1.01
CA GLN A 134 -4.07 -8.39 0.20
C GLN A 134 -4.19 -7.23 1.18
N LEU A 135 -3.25 -6.27 1.13
CA LEU A 135 -3.25 -5.14 2.05
C LEU A 135 -4.49 -4.25 1.85
N ARG A 136 -5.17 -3.96 2.94
CA ARG A 136 -6.31 -3.02 3.03
C ARG A 136 -5.96 -1.76 3.80
N LYS A 137 -5.05 -1.88 4.75
CA LYS A 137 -4.58 -0.80 5.60
C LYS A 137 -3.10 -0.97 5.94
N ILE A 138 -2.35 0.10 5.81
CA ILE A 138 -0.96 0.16 6.25
C ILE A 138 -0.74 1.40 7.11
N THR A 139 -0.11 1.21 8.29
CA THR A 139 0.40 2.31 9.10
C THR A 139 1.91 2.41 8.86
N ILE A 140 2.36 3.53 8.33
CA ILE A 140 3.78 3.76 8.01
C ILE A 140 4.61 3.99 9.27
N PRO A 141 5.93 3.67 9.25
CA PRO A 141 6.82 3.92 10.38
C PRO A 141 6.85 5.41 10.78
N ASN A 142 6.87 5.66 12.10
CA ASN A 142 6.98 7.04 12.60
C ASN A 142 8.34 7.67 12.26
N SER A 143 9.37 6.84 12.07
CA SER A 143 10.73 7.25 11.70
C SER A 143 10.93 7.63 10.23
N VAL A 144 9.98 7.26 9.35
CA VAL A 144 10.13 7.49 7.91
C VAL A 144 10.17 8.99 7.59
N THR A 145 11.19 9.37 6.81
CA THR A 145 11.42 10.75 6.37
C THR A 145 11.21 10.93 4.86
N SER A 146 11.17 9.83 4.11
CA SER A 146 10.99 9.84 2.65
C SER A 146 10.11 8.69 2.19
N ILE A 147 9.29 8.95 1.16
CA ILE A 147 8.50 7.95 0.45
C ILE A 147 8.80 8.11 -1.03
N GLU A 148 9.39 7.08 -1.62
CA GLU A 148 9.77 7.09 -3.03
C GLU A 148 8.60 6.66 -3.93
N LYS A 149 8.76 6.88 -5.23
CA LYS A 149 7.72 6.58 -6.22
C LYS A 149 7.29 5.11 -6.16
N ASN A 150 6.05 4.86 -6.47
CA ASN A 150 5.48 3.51 -6.57
C ASN A 150 5.53 2.68 -5.28
N ALA A 151 5.84 3.27 -4.11
CA ALA A 151 5.93 2.53 -2.84
C ALA A 151 4.66 1.69 -2.56
N PHE A 152 3.48 2.13 -3.03
CA PHE A 152 2.18 1.48 -2.87
C PHE A 152 1.47 1.22 -4.20
N LEU A 153 2.21 1.13 -5.31
CA LEU A 153 1.65 0.95 -6.65
C LEU A 153 0.95 -0.41 -6.79
N LEU A 154 -0.22 -0.43 -7.45
CA LEU A 154 -1.01 -1.65 -7.71
C LEU A 154 -1.37 -2.43 -6.44
N CYS A 155 -1.70 -1.70 -5.37
CA CYS A 155 -2.27 -2.26 -4.15
C CYS A 155 -3.79 -2.10 -4.20
N ASP A 156 -4.47 -2.85 -5.10
CA ASP A 156 -5.87 -2.63 -5.52
C ASP A 156 -6.91 -2.69 -4.39
N ASN A 157 -6.55 -3.29 -3.25
CA ASN A 157 -7.42 -3.37 -2.08
C ASN A 157 -7.02 -2.41 -0.94
N LEU A 158 -5.91 -1.68 -1.07
CA LEU A 158 -5.45 -0.74 -0.06
C LEU A 158 -6.40 0.46 0.02
N LYS A 159 -7.09 0.60 1.15
CA LYS A 159 -8.07 1.67 1.38
C LYS A 159 -7.53 2.80 2.24
N GLU A 160 -6.55 2.49 3.08
CA GLU A 160 -6.01 3.44 4.06
C GLU A 160 -4.48 3.33 4.17
N ILE A 161 -3.81 4.45 3.98
CA ILE A 161 -2.43 4.68 4.41
C ILE A 161 -2.52 5.57 5.64
N ILE A 162 -1.90 5.18 6.74
CA ILE A 162 -1.96 5.92 8.02
C ILE A 162 -0.57 6.41 8.42
N ALA A 163 -0.45 7.69 8.70
CA ALA A 163 0.66 8.28 9.45
C ALA A 163 0.13 8.68 10.83
N LYS A 164 0.68 8.09 11.89
CA LYS A 164 0.29 8.43 13.26
C LYS A 164 0.73 9.86 13.62
N PRO A 165 0.14 10.50 14.67
CA PRO A 165 0.50 11.85 15.07
C PRO A 165 1.99 12.05 15.37
N GLU A 166 2.67 10.99 15.81
CA GLU A 166 4.10 10.95 16.13
C GLU A 166 5.00 11.05 14.88
N ASN A 167 4.47 10.73 13.68
CA ASN A 167 5.21 10.92 12.46
C ASN A 167 5.43 12.43 12.21
N LYS A 168 6.70 12.83 12.05
CA LYS A 168 7.09 14.25 11.93
C LYS A 168 7.05 14.78 10.51
N ASN A 169 6.94 13.89 9.51
CA ASN A 169 7.10 14.23 8.11
C ASN A 169 5.81 14.10 7.30
N PHE A 170 4.88 13.27 7.76
CA PHE A 170 3.66 12.94 7.03
C PHE A 170 2.42 13.06 7.91
N LYS A 171 1.28 13.29 7.26
CA LYS A 171 -0.07 13.22 7.83
C LYS A 171 -0.99 12.44 6.90
N THR A 172 -2.13 12.06 7.43
CA THR A 172 -3.19 11.44 6.64
C THR A 172 -4.55 12.05 6.96
N ALA A 173 -5.39 12.17 5.93
CA ALA A 173 -6.79 12.55 6.05
C ALA A 173 -7.62 11.49 5.31
N GLU A 174 -8.56 10.86 6.03
CA GLU A 174 -9.41 9.77 5.49
C GLU A 174 -8.62 8.67 4.77
N GLY A 175 -7.43 8.32 5.29
CA GLY A 175 -6.57 7.29 4.72
C GLY A 175 -5.73 7.72 3.52
N VAL A 176 -5.81 8.97 3.09
CA VAL A 176 -5.00 9.56 2.02
C VAL A 176 -3.76 10.22 2.60
N LEU A 177 -2.62 10.03 1.96
CA LEU A 177 -1.31 10.46 2.45
C LEU A 177 -0.95 11.88 1.96
N PHE A 178 -0.45 12.68 2.87
CA PHE A 178 0.01 14.06 2.66
C PHE A 178 1.39 14.29 3.25
N ASP A 179 2.02 15.38 2.83
CA ASP A 179 3.11 15.99 3.58
C ASP A 179 2.65 16.45 4.98
N LYS A 180 3.59 16.81 5.84
CA LYS A 180 3.28 17.18 7.25
C LYS A 180 2.34 18.37 7.36
N ASP A 181 2.43 19.32 6.46
CA ASP A 181 1.67 20.57 6.49
C ASP A 181 0.30 20.45 5.78
N MET A 182 -0.01 19.27 5.22
CA MET A 182 -1.22 19.01 4.43
C MET A 182 -1.34 19.85 3.17
N THR A 183 -0.21 20.39 2.69
CA THR A 183 -0.16 21.23 1.49
C THR A 183 -0.01 20.43 0.21
N THR A 184 0.62 19.25 0.29
CA THR A 184 0.81 18.35 -0.85
C THR A 184 0.13 17.00 -0.60
N LEU A 185 -0.83 16.63 -1.46
CA LEU A 185 -1.39 15.28 -1.49
C LEU A 185 -0.41 14.36 -2.23
N MET A 186 0.12 13.37 -1.52
CA MET A 186 1.18 12.49 -2.03
C MET A 186 0.66 11.20 -2.66
N LYS A 187 -0.33 10.54 -2.01
CA LYS A 187 -0.91 9.29 -2.51
C LYS A 187 -2.31 9.05 -1.96
N CYS A 188 -3.27 8.90 -2.86
CA CYS A 188 -4.56 8.29 -2.59
C CYS A 188 -4.39 6.77 -2.75
N PRO A 189 -4.83 5.96 -1.78
CA PRO A 189 -4.76 4.49 -1.89
C PRO A 189 -5.56 3.96 -3.08
N ASP A 190 -5.02 2.96 -3.79
CA ASP A 190 -5.61 2.43 -5.02
C ASP A 190 -7.01 1.81 -4.80
N GLY A 191 -7.26 1.27 -3.60
CA GLY A 191 -8.56 0.71 -3.20
C GLY A 191 -9.58 1.72 -2.67
N LYS A 192 -9.31 3.03 -2.74
CA LYS A 192 -10.27 4.09 -2.33
C LYS A 192 -11.51 4.05 -3.22
N THR A 193 -12.69 4.20 -2.64
CA THR A 193 -13.97 4.08 -3.34
C THR A 193 -14.84 5.33 -3.20
N GLY A 194 -15.79 5.50 -4.13
CA GLY A 194 -16.83 6.53 -4.04
C GLY A 194 -16.31 7.95 -4.26
N THR A 195 -16.62 8.87 -3.37
CA THR A 195 -16.23 10.29 -3.45
C THR A 195 -15.12 10.58 -2.46
N TYR A 196 -14.08 11.29 -2.90
CA TYR A 196 -13.08 11.87 -2.02
C TYR A 196 -13.06 13.40 -2.16
N THR A 197 -13.07 14.09 -1.02
CA THR A 197 -12.94 15.56 -0.95
C THR A 197 -11.53 15.89 -0.50
N ILE A 198 -10.76 16.52 -1.38
CA ILE A 198 -9.42 17.01 -1.02
C ILE A 198 -9.59 18.12 0.03
N PRO A 199 -8.89 18.05 1.17
CA PRO A 199 -8.99 19.09 2.21
C PRO A 199 -8.62 20.47 1.70
N GLU A 200 -9.34 21.50 2.19
CA GLU A 200 -8.95 22.90 1.96
C GLU A 200 -7.57 23.16 2.59
N GLY A 201 -6.74 23.96 1.93
CA GLY A 201 -5.33 24.16 2.28
C GLY A 201 -4.36 23.28 1.48
N THR A 202 -4.86 22.22 0.81
CA THR A 202 -4.04 21.46 -0.14
C THR A 202 -3.81 22.31 -1.40
N VAL A 203 -2.55 22.53 -1.77
CA VAL A 203 -2.17 23.37 -2.90
C VAL A 203 -1.63 22.57 -4.09
N LYS A 204 -1.14 21.33 -3.82
CA LYS A 204 -0.47 20.52 -4.82
C LYS A 204 -0.88 19.05 -4.77
N LEU A 205 -0.97 18.40 -5.94
CA LEU A 205 -0.94 16.95 -6.10
C LEU A 205 0.46 16.51 -6.52
N LEU A 206 1.01 15.52 -5.82
CA LEU A 206 2.22 14.87 -6.30
C LEU A 206 1.90 14.07 -7.58
N GLY A 207 2.86 13.93 -8.48
CA GLY A 207 2.67 13.08 -9.64
C GLY A 207 2.24 11.67 -9.27
N GLU A 208 1.31 11.11 -10.01
CA GLU A 208 0.69 9.79 -9.75
C GLU A 208 -0.12 9.70 -8.45
N ALA A 209 -0.47 10.83 -7.81
CA ALA A 209 -1.17 10.86 -6.52
C ALA A 209 -2.48 10.06 -6.51
N PHE A 210 -3.22 10.04 -7.62
CA PHE A 210 -4.44 9.26 -7.82
C PHE A 210 -4.28 8.13 -8.85
N SER A 211 -3.08 7.86 -9.33
CA SER A 211 -2.86 6.78 -10.31
C SER A 211 -3.31 5.44 -9.75
N ASN A 212 -3.99 4.65 -10.59
CA ASN A 212 -4.59 3.34 -10.27
C ASN A 212 -5.74 3.38 -9.23
N THR A 213 -6.36 4.53 -8.99
CA THR A 213 -7.57 4.61 -8.14
C THR A 213 -8.80 4.17 -8.94
N GLU A 214 -8.82 2.91 -9.36
CA GLU A 214 -9.85 2.36 -10.27
C GLU A 214 -11.27 2.28 -9.69
N LYS A 215 -11.43 2.54 -8.39
CA LYS A 215 -12.72 2.46 -7.67
C LYS A 215 -13.21 3.82 -7.17
N LEU A 216 -12.41 4.89 -7.35
CA LEU A 216 -12.79 6.25 -7.00
C LEU A 216 -13.68 6.84 -8.08
N GLU A 217 -14.88 7.30 -7.71
CA GLU A 217 -15.91 7.74 -8.64
C GLU A 217 -15.98 9.24 -8.81
N LYS A 218 -15.63 10.00 -7.78
CA LYS A 218 -15.72 11.47 -7.78
C LYS A 218 -14.60 12.07 -6.95
N LEU A 219 -14.04 13.15 -7.46
CA LEU A 219 -13.06 13.97 -6.76
C LEU A 219 -13.57 15.39 -6.59
N VAL A 220 -13.60 15.87 -5.33
CA VAL A 220 -13.93 17.26 -5.01
C VAL A 220 -12.64 18.03 -4.79
N ILE A 221 -12.43 19.06 -5.59
CA ILE A 221 -11.21 19.87 -5.65
C ILE A 221 -11.43 21.18 -4.89
N PRO A 222 -10.62 21.52 -3.87
CA PRO A 222 -10.78 22.71 -3.04
C PRO A 222 -10.39 24.00 -3.77
N ALA A 223 -10.71 25.14 -3.15
CA ALA A 223 -10.32 26.44 -3.67
C ALA A 223 -8.80 26.67 -3.69
N SER A 224 -8.08 26.02 -2.78
CA SER A 224 -6.64 26.18 -2.58
C SER A 224 -5.78 25.43 -3.61
N LEU A 225 -6.29 24.34 -4.24
CA LEU A 225 -5.51 23.54 -5.17
C LEU A 225 -5.16 24.33 -6.43
N ASN A 226 -3.87 24.41 -6.76
CA ASN A 226 -3.40 25.16 -7.92
C ASN A 226 -2.30 24.45 -8.75
N ASP A 227 -1.81 23.28 -8.28
CA ASP A 227 -0.80 22.47 -8.96
C ASP A 227 -1.24 20.99 -8.96
N ILE A 228 -1.48 20.43 -10.14
CA ILE A 228 -1.80 19.00 -10.33
C ILE A 228 -0.67 18.23 -11.01
N GLY A 229 0.55 18.80 -10.99
CA GLY A 229 1.72 18.22 -11.65
C GLY A 229 1.89 18.69 -13.09
N SER A 230 2.85 18.11 -13.78
CA SER A 230 3.19 18.45 -15.18
C SER A 230 2.76 17.33 -16.13
N SER A 231 2.82 17.61 -17.44
CA SER A 231 2.52 16.66 -18.51
C SER A 231 3.32 15.34 -18.46
N ASN A 232 4.45 15.34 -17.73
CA ASN A 232 5.29 14.15 -17.54
C ASN A 232 4.94 13.36 -16.26
N SER A 233 3.95 13.81 -15.50
CA SER A 233 3.58 13.23 -14.21
C SER A 233 2.07 13.37 -14.03
N VAL A 234 1.32 12.49 -14.68
CA VAL A 234 -0.15 12.53 -14.73
C VAL A 234 -0.72 12.00 -13.41
N PRO A 235 -1.39 12.84 -12.60
CA PRO A 235 -1.90 12.41 -11.29
C PRO A 235 -3.06 11.44 -11.38
N PHE A 236 -3.73 11.31 -12.53
CA PHE A 236 -4.97 10.55 -12.75
C PHE A 236 -4.80 9.39 -13.76
N TYR A 237 -3.63 8.74 -13.77
CA TYR A 237 -3.41 7.59 -14.67
C TYR A 237 -4.19 6.35 -14.20
N ILE A 238 -4.97 5.71 -15.09
CA ILE A 238 -5.81 4.53 -14.77
C ILE A 238 -6.80 4.81 -13.60
N CYS A 239 -7.69 5.79 -13.79
CA CYS A 239 -8.79 6.10 -12.88
C CYS A 239 -10.13 5.72 -13.53
N ASN A 240 -10.32 4.44 -13.89
CA ASN A 240 -11.38 3.99 -14.80
C ASN A 240 -12.81 4.19 -14.26
N ALA A 241 -13.00 4.26 -12.93
CA ALA A 241 -14.30 4.50 -12.33
C ALA A 241 -14.63 6.00 -12.15
N MET A 242 -13.69 6.91 -12.47
CA MET A 242 -13.90 8.34 -12.30
C MET A 242 -15.01 8.85 -13.19
N LYS A 243 -16.08 9.36 -12.58
CA LYS A 243 -17.29 9.88 -13.25
C LYS A 243 -17.31 11.40 -13.28
N ALA A 244 -16.74 12.04 -12.27
CA ALA A 244 -16.82 13.49 -12.15
C ALA A 244 -15.72 14.10 -11.29
N PHE A 245 -15.27 15.26 -11.73
CA PHE A 245 -14.54 16.24 -10.93
C PHE A 245 -15.50 17.36 -10.54
N GLU A 246 -15.49 17.77 -9.27
CA GLU A 246 -16.21 18.93 -8.78
C GLU A 246 -15.22 19.95 -8.25
N VAL A 247 -15.09 21.08 -8.94
CA VAL A 247 -14.14 22.13 -8.57
C VAL A 247 -14.87 23.21 -7.77
N HIS A 248 -14.32 23.57 -6.61
CA HIS A 248 -14.86 24.63 -5.78
C HIS A 248 -14.93 25.95 -6.57
N LYS A 249 -16.07 26.66 -6.50
CA LYS A 249 -16.36 27.88 -7.29
C LYS A 249 -15.30 28.99 -7.16
N ASN A 250 -14.62 29.05 -6.01
CA ASN A 250 -13.57 30.04 -5.72
C ASN A 250 -12.16 29.57 -6.16
N ASN A 251 -12.02 28.36 -6.74
CA ASN A 251 -10.73 27.93 -7.28
C ASN A 251 -10.32 28.88 -8.41
N LYS A 252 -9.04 29.30 -8.41
CA LYS A 252 -8.52 30.30 -9.36
C LYS A 252 -7.78 29.67 -10.54
N THR A 253 -7.50 28.38 -10.47
CA THR A 253 -6.66 27.68 -11.44
C THR A 253 -7.46 26.69 -12.29
N PHE A 254 -8.46 26.04 -11.68
CA PHE A 254 -9.24 24.96 -12.30
C PHE A 254 -10.74 25.29 -12.32
N ALA A 255 -11.44 24.64 -13.25
CA ALA A 255 -12.89 24.62 -13.35
C ALA A 255 -13.37 23.21 -13.70
N SER A 256 -14.64 22.91 -13.43
CA SER A 256 -15.28 21.71 -13.96
C SER A 256 -16.59 22.04 -14.63
N VAL A 257 -16.84 21.40 -15.78
CA VAL A 257 -18.10 21.51 -16.55
C VAL A 257 -18.57 20.08 -16.81
N ASP A 258 -19.81 19.79 -16.42
CA ASP A 258 -20.43 18.46 -16.57
C ASP A 258 -19.55 17.31 -16.02
N GLY A 259 -18.81 17.57 -14.94
CA GLY A 259 -17.91 16.61 -14.30
C GLY A 259 -16.53 16.48 -14.95
N VAL A 260 -16.25 17.20 -16.00
CA VAL A 260 -14.95 17.20 -16.69
C VAL A 260 -14.06 18.31 -16.15
N LEU A 261 -12.78 18.01 -15.91
CA LEU A 261 -11.79 18.95 -15.36
C LEU A 261 -11.11 19.76 -16.46
N PHE A 262 -11.05 21.06 -16.27
CA PHE A 262 -10.41 22.02 -17.16
C PHE A 262 -9.51 22.99 -16.39
N ASP A 263 -8.66 23.72 -17.12
CA ASP A 263 -8.08 24.95 -16.63
C ASP A 263 -9.20 25.99 -16.32
N LYS A 264 -8.85 27.07 -15.64
CA LYS A 264 -9.86 28.07 -15.20
C LYS A 264 -10.63 28.71 -16.33
N ASN A 265 -10.01 28.86 -17.50
CA ASN A 265 -10.63 29.52 -18.66
C ASN A 265 -11.46 28.54 -19.50
N ILE A 266 -11.45 27.24 -19.17
CA ILE A 266 -12.15 26.18 -19.90
C ILE A 266 -11.59 26.03 -21.34
N GLU A 267 -10.30 26.32 -21.50
CA GLU A 267 -9.61 26.22 -22.79
C GLU A 267 -8.85 24.91 -22.93
N THR A 268 -8.38 24.34 -21.81
CA THR A 268 -7.56 23.14 -21.79
C THR A 268 -8.22 22.04 -20.95
N LEU A 269 -8.43 20.87 -21.56
CA LEU A 269 -8.83 19.66 -20.87
C LEU A 269 -7.61 19.11 -20.08
N LEU A 270 -7.82 18.74 -18.82
CA LEU A 270 -6.78 18.29 -17.89
C LEU A 270 -6.90 16.80 -17.53
#